data_ac6f962ce9604ddf91e9a879064f7414
#
_entry.id   ac6f962ce9604ddf91e9a879064f7414
#
_cell.length_a   1.000
_cell.length_b   1.000
_cell.length_c   1.000
_cell.angle_alpha   90.00
_cell.angle_beta   90.00
_cell.angle_gamma   90.00
#
_symmetry.space_group_name_H-M   'P 1'
#
loop_
_entity.id
_entity.type
_entity.pdbx_description
1 polymer ?
#
loop_
_entity_poly.entity_id
_entity_poly.type
_entity_poly.pdbx_seq_one_letter_code
_entity_poly.pdbx_strand_id
1 'polypeptide(L)'
;MCLVAFALDQSSRFPFVLASNRDEFYDRPAARLAWWEADGGGPTILGGRDLSEGGTWLGLTASGRLGLVTNVRNPAKMDPQAPSRGHLVTQWLQGDTDMSRLWPRLAMSGHNGFNMIA
;
A
#
# COMPACT_ATOMS: atom_id res chain seq x y z
N MET A 1 5.25 11.16 9.59
CA MET A 1 4.62 11.51 8.29
C MET A 1 5.27 10.67 7.19
N CYS A 2 4.47 9.94 6.41
CA CYS A 2 5.01 9.22 5.25
C CYS A 2 5.34 10.22 4.15
N LEU A 3 6.52 10.07 3.57
CA LEU A 3 6.96 10.80 2.39
C LEU A 3 7.10 9.82 1.23
N VAL A 4 6.67 10.25 0.05
CA VAL A 4 6.84 9.51 -1.20
C VAL A 4 7.46 10.43 -2.22
N ALA A 5 8.52 10.00 -2.85
CA ALA A 5 9.14 10.66 -3.99
C ALA A 5 9.23 9.68 -5.16
N PHE A 6 8.90 10.13 -6.35
CA PHE A 6 9.07 9.32 -7.56
C PHE A 6 9.58 10.15 -8.73
N ALA A 7 10.28 9.49 -9.64
CA ALA A 7 10.77 10.06 -10.88
C ALA A 7 10.38 9.16 -12.05
N LEU A 8 9.87 9.76 -13.12
CA LEU A 8 9.50 9.09 -14.36
C LEU A 8 10.42 9.59 -15.47
N ASP A 9 11.02 8.65 -16.20
CA ASP A 9 11.87 8.92 -17.39
C ASP A 9 13.00 9.95 -17.17
N GLN A 10 13.47 10.07 -15.92
CA GLN A 10 14.58 10.97 -15.57
C GLN A 10 15.96 10.29 -15.71
N SER A 11 15.99 9.01 -16.03
CA SER A 11 17.20 8.22 -16.21
C SER A 11 17.01 7.22 -17.34
N SER A 12 17.97 7.12 -18.26
CA SER A 12 17.98 6.11 -19.32
C SER A 12 18.08 4.67 -18.80
N ARG A 13 18.60 4.51 -17.56
CA ARG A 13 18.76 3.19 -16.92
C ARG A 13 17.54 2.79 -16.10
N PHE A 14 16.86 3.76 -15.49
CA PHE A 14 15.73 3.52 -14.61
C PHE A 14 14.56 4.41 -15.02
N PRO A 15 13.64 3.88 -15.84
CA PRO A 15 12.49 4.66 -16.32
C PRO A 15 11.54 5.06 -15.18
N PHE A 16 11.51 4.29 -14.10
CA PHE A 16 10.75 4.60 -12.90
C PHE A 16 11.60 4.39 -11.65
N VAL A 17 11.63 5.39 -10.78
CA VAL A 17 12.27 5.31 -9.46
C VAL A 17 11.27 5.76 -8.43
N LEU A 18 11.12 5.01 -7.35
CA LEU A 18 10.28 5.36 -6.20
C LEU A 18 11.06 5.20 -4.92
N ALA A 19 10.98 6.20 -4.06
CA ALA A 19 11.51 6.17 -2.70
C ALA A 19 10.41 6.58 -1.71
N SER A 20 10.28 5.84 -0.62
CA SER A 20 9.28 6.12 0.41
C SER A 20 9.80 5.69 1.77
N ASN A 21 9.31 6.35 2.82
CA ASN A 21 9.47 5.89 4.19
C ASN A 21 8.12 5.41 4.75
N ARG A 22 8.17 4.49 5.70
CA ARG A 22 7.04 4.14 6.56
C ARG A 22 7.18 4.92 7.87
N ASP A 23 6.18 5.76 8.16
CA ASP A 23 6.08 6.47 9.44
C ASP A 23 4.97 5.82 10.27
N GLU A 24 5.37 5.01 11.23
CA GLU A 24 4.49 4.21 12.07
C GLU A 24 5.05 4.09 13.49
N PHE A 25 4.24 3.70 14.45
CA PHE A 25 4.68 3.44 15.80
C PHE A 25 5.71 2.31 15.87
N TYR A 26 6.70 2.44 16.76
CA TYR A 26 7.79 1.47 16.91
C TYR A 26 7.32 0.10 17.40
N ASP A 27 6.23 0.06 18.14
CA ASP A 27 5.60 -1.17 18.66
C ASP A 27 4.71 -1.89 17.63
N ARG A 28 4.52 -1.32 16.42
CA ARG A 28 3.81 -1.97 15.33
C ARG A 28 4.78 -2.77 14.46
N PRO A 29 4.88 -4.10 14.65
CA PRO A 29 5.87 -4.91 13.99
C PRO A 29 5.64 -5.01 12.49
N ALA A 30 6.73 -5.07 11.73
CA ALA A 30 6.69 -5.27 10.30
C ALA A 30 7.79 -6.26 9.87
N ALA A 31 7.46 -7.12 8.92
CA ALA A 31 8.47 -7.94 8.25
C ALA A 31 9.25 -7.10 7.24
N ARG A 32 10.50 -7.47 7.01
CA ARG A 32 11.38 -6.83 6.03
C ARG A 32 10.89 -7.08 4.61
N LEU A 33 11.43 -6.31 3.67
CA LEU A 33 11.20 -6.51 2.24
C LEU A 33 11.50 -7.95 1.84
N ALA A 34 10.50 -8.63 1.32
CA ALA A 34 10.57 -10.01 0.83
C ALA A 34 9.41 -10.26 -0.15
N TRP A 35 9.48 -11.37 -0.88
CA TRP A 35 8.32 -11.93 -1.56
C TRP A 35 7.47 -12.71 -0.56
N TRP A 36 6.17 -12.46 -0.56
CA TRP A 36 5.21 -13.16 0.29
C TRP A 36 3.84 -13.26 -0.38
N GLU A 37 3.03 -14.20 0.09
CA GLU A 37 1.65 -14.39 -0.36
C GLU A 37 0.71 -13.69 0.61
N ALA A 38 -0.24 -12.91 0.08
CA ALA A 38 -1.28 -12.31 0.89
C ALA A 38 -2.36 -13.36 1.22
N ASP A 39 -3.01 -13.17 2.36
CA ASP A 39 -4.13 -14.02 2.78
C ASP A 39 -5.24 -13.98 1.72
N GLY A 40 -5.77 -15.14 1.35
CA GLY A 40 -6.75 -15.29 0.28
C GLY A 40 -6.18 -15.66 -1.10
N GLY A 41 -4.85 -15.83 -1.21
CA GLY A 41 -4.18 -16.22 -2.44
C GLY A 41 -3.96 -15.06 -3.42
N GLY A 42 -3.61 -15.39 -4.67
CA GLY A 42 -3.31 -14.41 -5.71
C GLY A 42 -1.81 -14.24 -5.96
N PRO A 43 -1.40 -13.20 -6.72
CA PRO A 43 0.00 -12.95 -7.01
C PRO A 43 0.82 -12.72 -5.74
N THR A 44 2.06 -13.22 -5.74
CA THR A 44 3.03 -12.87 -4.70
C THR A 44 3.36 -11.38 -4.73
N ILE A 45 3.57 -10.81 -3.56
CA ILE A 45 3.84 -9.38 -3.35
C ILE A 45 5.29 -9.24 -2.88
N LEU A 46 6.06 -8.39 -3.56
CA LEU A 46 7.33 -7.88 -3.08
C LEU A 46 7.06 -6.63 -2.25
N GLY A 47 7.31 -6.69 -0.95
CA GLY A 47 7.03 -5.58 -0.04
C GLY A 47 7.38 -5.92 1.40
N GLY A 48 7.39 -4.92 2.28
CA GLY A 48 7.33 -5.15 3.71
C GLY A 48 5.92 -5.61 4.09
N ARG A 49 5.78 -6.42 5.13
CA ARG A 49 4.48 -6.88 5.62
C ARG A 49 4.19 -6.30 6.99
N ASP A 50 3.03 -5.73 7.18
CA ASP A 50 2.51 -5.37 8.49
C ASP A 50 2.10 -6.64 9.24
N LEU A 51 2.78 -6.94 10.34
CA LEU A 51 2.54 -8.17 11.09
C LEU A 51 1.36 -8.06 12.07
N SER A 52 0.84 -6.85 12.30
CA SER A 52 -0.35 -6.65 13.12
C SER A 52 -1.64 -6.92 12.34
N GLU A 53 -1.70 -6.48 11.08
CA GLU A 53 -2.92 -6.53 10.28
C GLU A 53 -2.76 -7.33 8.97
N GLY A 54 -1.57 -7.84 8.69
CA GLY A 54 -1.31 -8.72 7.54
C GLY A 54 -1.17 -8.04 6.17
N GLY A 55 -1.47 -6.73 6.06
CA GLY A 55 -1.36 -5.97 4.82
C GLY A 55 0.04 -5.38 4.57
N THR A 56 0.12 -4.45 3.62
CA THR A 56 1.35 -3.71 3.31
C THR A 56 1.06 -2.23 3.02
N TRP A 57 2.05 -1.37 3.18
CA TRP A 57 1.98 0.05 2.83
C TRP A 57 2.55 0.36 1.45
N LEU A 58 3.39 -0.53 0.93
CA LEU A 58 4.00 -0.46 -0.40
C LEU A 58 4.29 -1.89 -0.87
N GLY A 59 3.85 -2.22 -2.06
CA GLY A 59 4.09 -3.52 -2.67
C GLY A 59 4.12 -3.47 -4.18
N LEU A 60 4.76 -4.48 -4.75
CA LEU A 60 4.92 -4.70 -6.18
C LEU A 60 4.64 -6.17 -6.50
N THR A 61 3.97 -6.45 -7.60
CA THR A 61 3.84 -7.81 -8.14
C THR A 61 4.83 -8.07 -9.26
N ALA A 62 5.09 -9.33 -9.57
CA ALA A 62 5.93 -9.71 -10.71
C ALA A 62 5.37 -9.24 -12.07
N SER A 63 4.06 -9.01 -12.17
CA SER A 63 3.40 -8.44 -13.35
C SER A 63 3.56 -6.92 -13.48
N GLY A 64 4.22 -6.26 -12.52
CA GLY A 64 4.46 -4.83 -12.53
C GLY A 64 3.35 -3.97 -11.90
N ARG A 65 2.36 -4.57 -11.21
CA ARG A 65 1.39 -3.77 -10.44
C ARG A 65 2.08 -3.23 -9.20
N LEU A 66 2.08 -1.93 -9.07
CA LEU A 66 2.57 -1.20 -7.90
C LEU A 66 1.38 -0.69 -7.10
N GLY A 67 1.48 -0.70 -5.79
CA GLY A 67 0.51 -0.06 -4.90
C GLY A 67 1.20 0.49 -3.67
N LEU A 68 0.85 1.71 -3.29
CA LEU A 68 1.27 2.26 -2.01
C LEU A 68 0.17 3.12 -1.40
N VAL A 69 0.16 3.21 -0.08
CA VAL A 69 -0.77 4.02 0.69
C VAL A 69 -0.03 4.89 1.70
N THR A 70 -0.47 6.13 1.85
CA THR A 70 -0.03 6.99 2.95
C THR A 70 -1.22 7.43 3.78
N ASN A 71 -0.98 7.67 5.05
CA ASN A 71 -2.01 8.07 6.00
C ASN A 71 -2.33 9.56 5.87
N VAL A 72 -3.61 9.92 5.75
CA VAL A 72 -4.08 11.27 6.03
C VAL A 72 -4.32 11.39 7.52
N ARG A 73 -3.52 12.22 8.21
CA ARG A 73 -3.62 12.40 9.64
C ARG A 73 -4.70 13.42 9.97
N ASN A 74 -5.84 12.94 10.46
CA ASN A 74 -6.92 13.77 10.98
C ASN A 74 -7.41 13.21 12.32
N PRO A 75 -6.79 13.62 13.45
CA PRO A 75 -7.13 13.08 14.78
C PRO A 75 -8.60 13.24 15.17
N ALA A 76 -9.26 14.31 14.70
CA ALA A 76 -10.66 14.58 15.01
C ALA A 76 -11.65 13.65 14.29
N LYS A 77 -11.20 12.96 13.24
CA LYS A 77 -12.03 12.05 12.42
C LYS A 77 -11.47 10.63 12.37
N MET A 78 -10.52 10.30 13.25
CA MET A 78 -9.92 8.97 13.28
C MET A 78 -10.86 8.00 13.98
N ASP A 79 -11.27 6.96 13.24
CA ASP A 79 -11.99 5.83 13.79
C ASP A 79 -10.99 4.73 14.16
N PRO A 80 -10.84 4.37 15.46
CA PRO A 80 -9.93 3.31 15.86
C PRO A 80 -10.39 1.91 15.44
N GLN A 81 -11.65 1.74 15.04
CA GLN A 81 -12.19 0.48 14.54
C GLN A 81 -12.16 0.36 13.01
N ALA A 82 -11.73 1.41 12.31
CA ALA A 82 -11.62 1.36 10.85
C ALA A 82 -10.59 0.30 10.41
N PRO A 83 -10.86 -0.42 9.30
CA PRO A 83 -9.94 -1.42 8.79
C PRO A 83 -8.58 -0.83 8.43
N SER A 84 -7.55 -1.65 8.46
CA SER A 84 -6.19 -1.23 8.13
C SER A 84 -6.07 -0.82 6.65
N ARG A 85 -5.52 0.36 6.40
CA ARG A 85 -5.26 0.87 5.05
C ARG A 85 -4.32 0.00 4.23
N GLY A 86 -3.49 -0.82 4.89
CA GLY A 86 -2.64 -1.80 4.23
C GLY A 86 -3.42 -2.86 3.42
N HIS A 87 -4.68 -3.12 3.78
CA HIS A 87 -5.56 -4.01 3.02
C HIS A 87 -5.96 -3.43 1.66
N LEU A 88 -6.01 -2.11 1.51
CA LEU A 88 -6.26 -1.45 0.21
C LEU A 88 -5.19 -1.81 -0.80
N VAL A 89 -3.92 -1.81 -0.37
CA VAL A 89 -2.77 -2.15 -1.21
C VAL A 89 -2.81 -3.62 -1.59
N THR A 90 -3.06 -4.54 -0.65
CA THR A 90 -3.16 -5.96 -0.96
C THR A 90 -4.32 -6.27 -1.89
N GLN A 91 -5.50 -5.68 -1.68
CA GLN A 91 -6.65 -5.83 -2.58
C GLN A 91 -6.31 -5.39 -4.02
N TRP A 92 -5.62 -4.27 -4.17
CA TRP A 92 -5.17 -3.80 -5.46
C TRP A 92 -4.19 -4.76 -6.13
N LEU A 93 -3.19 -5.22 -5.38
CA LEU A 93 -2.11 -6.07 -5.91
C LEU A 93 -2.58 -7.50 -6.24
N GLN A 94 -3.57 -8.02 -5.51
CA GLN A 94 -4.13 -9.35 -5.74
C GLN A 94 -5.15 -9.38 -6.89
N GLY A 95 -5.76 -8.25 -7.22
CA GLY A 95 -6.76 -8.15 -8.27
C GLY A 95 -6.15 -7.96 -9.65
N ASP A 96 -6.99 -8.14 -10.68
CA ASP A 96 -6.71 -7.85 -12.08
C ASP A 96 -7.50 -6.64 -12.60
N THR A 97 -8.35 -6.09 -11.75
CA THR A 97 -9.26 -4.99 -12.06
C THR A 97 -8.51 -3.66 -12.19
N ASP A 98 -8.92 -2.81 -13.14
CA ASP A 98 -8.42 -1.45 -13.26
C ASP A 98 -8.79 -0.60 -12.05
N MET A 99 -7.92 0.35 -11.68
CA MET A 99 -8.15 1.26 -10.57
C MET A 99 -9.45 2.08 -10.73
N SER A 100 -9.82 2.48 -11.95
CA SER A 100 -11.05 3.20 -12.22
C SER A 100 -12.32 2.45 -11.78
N ARG A 101 -12.29 1.13 -11.86
CA ARG A 101 -13.40 0.26 -11.41
C ARG A 101 -13.29 -0.09 -9.92
N LEU A 102 -12.08 -0.19 -9.41
CA LEU A 102 -11.83 -0.55 -8.01
C LEU A 102 -12.03 0.64 -7.08
N TRP A 103 -11.65 1.85 -7.52
CA TRP A 103 -11.63 3.06 -6.69
C TRP A 103 -12.95 3.38 -5.97
N PRO A 104 -14.14 3.32 -6.59
CA PRO A 104 -15.39 3.60 -5.87
C PRO A 104 -15.61 2.68 -4.67
N ARG A 105 -15.19 1.43 -4.76
CA ARG A 105 -15.27 0.45 -3.66
C ARG A 105 -14.27 0.77 -2.55
N LEU A 106 -13.03 1.10 -2.93
CA LEU A 106 -11.98 1.46 -1.98
C LEU A 106 -12.33 2.76 -1.23
N ALA A 107 -12.83 3.76 -1.95
CA ALA A 107 -13.21 5.06 -1.37
C ALA A 107 -14.35 4.95 -0.35
N MET A 108 -15.21 3.96 -0.50
CA MET A 108 -16.38 3.72 0.39
C MET A 108 -16.14 2.58 1.40
N SER A 109 -14.93 2.06 1.51
CA SER A 109 -14.63 0.87 2.31
C SER A 109 -14.48 1.11 3.82
N GLY A 110 -14.78 2.32 4.31
CA GLY A 110 -14.78 2.64 5.74
C GLY A 110 -13.40 2.83 6.36
N HIS A 111 -12.34 2.91 5.56
CA HIS A 111 -10.99 3.18 6.05
C HIS A 111 -10.85 4.62 6.54
N ASN A 112 -9.97 4.84 7.50
CA ASN A 112 -9.51 6.19 7.82
C ASN A 112 -8.87 6.86 6.59
N GLY A 113 -8.82 8.19 6.57
CA GLY A 113 -8.30 8.97 5.46
C GLY A 113 -6.93 8.50 4.95
N PHE A 114 -6.78 8.38 3.64
CA PHE A 114 -5.59 7.89 2.97
C PHE A 114 -5.36 8.58 1.62
N ASN A 115 -4.11 8.54 1.15
CA ASN A 115 -3.76 8.74 -0.26
C ASN A 115 -3.26 7.40 -0.80
N MET A 116 -3.61 7.07 -2.02
CA MET A 116 -3.16 5.84 -2.69
C MET A 116 -2.54 6.18 -4.04
N ILE A 117 -1.42 5.53 -4.33
CA ILE A 117 -0.78 5.50 -5.65
C ILE A 117 -0.81 4.05 -6.12
N ALA A 118 -1.25 3.85 -7.38
CA ALA A 118 -1.45 2.53 -7.95
C ALA A 118 -1.32 2.58 -9.49
#